data_df2cdf5d9c81467022053be70c230724
#
_entry.id   df2cdf5d9c81467022053be70c230724
#
_cell.length_a   1.000
_cell.length_b   1.000
_cell.length_c   1.000
_cell.angle_alpha   90.00
_cell.angle_beta   90.00
_cell.angle_gamma   90.00
#
_symmetry.space_group_name_H-M   'P 1'
#
loop_
_entity.id
_entity.type
_entity.pdbx_description
1 polymer ?
#
loop_
_entity_poly.entity_id
_entity_poly.type
_entity_poly.pdbx_seq_one_letter_code
_entity_poly.pdbx_strand_id
1 'polypeptide(L)'
;MERLEIHSEYQRELLLSGLKHFFGDFNDKLLGRVLPRLEWLGAASGEIIFRQGEPGRDLYFVVSGRLRASVDDGLGGERVLGEILRGESVGEMSVVTGAPRMATITAVRSSVLVRFSRRQFQILLNEFPRISLRLMHLLIERLSRSGSIQSNRRRPENIVLLPISAGLDAEVLATQLGERLARFGRVRILTPGLAATLFGAAAMHSTREQTAEYLAMTRQLDELEGQHDFLLFVANREDCGWTRRCLNHADEVLLLASADEPPAPAPFETALATQDDGMSRAGRRLVLFHEAACLSPSATSAWLNARELIGHVHLRRNHAPDLDRLARIVSGNAVGLVMSGGGARGFAHLGVYRALVEAGIPIDYVGGTSMGAVIASLVALDIPPRAAIDSFREVFRVRPLSDFNAFPLVSLISGKRLEKLLGTAYARLIGESRDVEDCWKNFYCIASSYSYAREVVIHRGPLLKMLRASLSIPGFFPPVFHAGEALVDGAIFNNFPTDEMARIGVGRMIGVDLGDDNFGPVVGDEFPGAWALLRHWLLRWLPGRRDGLRVPLLGGMLFRAPMLYSKSRQKRSAEVVDLLIKPDLRAIGMLDWSALEQIVEIGYRHTRDQLQADKEPGFSPAARRLP
;
A
#
# COMPACT_ATOMS: atom_id res chain seq x y z
N MET A 1 21.34 -19.80 -13.92
CA MET A 1 22.45 -18.87 -13.52
C MET A 1 23.69 -19.20 -14.32
N GLU A 2 24.18 -18.24 -15.04
CA GLU A 2 25.39 -18.40 -15.89
C GLU A 2 26.62 -17.95 -15.10
N ARG A 3 27.76 -18.67 -15.28
CA ARG A 3 29.01 -18.30 -14.64
C ARG A 3 29.65 -17.14 -15.38
N LEU A 4 29.92 -16.03 -14.68
CA LEU A 4 30.58 -14.86 -15.25
C LEU A 4 32.09 -14.99 -15.11
N GLU A 5 32.80 -15.02 -16.24
CA GLU A 5 34.28 -15.06 -16.25
C GLU A 5 34.91 -13.66 -16.07
N ILE A 6 34.20 -12.62 -16.44
CA ILE A 6 34.69 -11.24 -16.43
C ILE A 6 33.81 -10.39 -15.53
N HIS A 7 34.36 -9.90 -14.44
CA HIS A 7 33.73 -8.91 -13.53
C HIS A 7 34.50 -7.59 -13.60
N SER A 8 33.77 -6.46 -13.54
CA SER A 8 34.39 -5.15 -13.57
C SER A 8 35.08 -4.82 -12.24
N GLU A 9 36.08 -3.95 -12.28
CA GLU A 9 36.72 -3.42 -11.06
C GLU A 9 35.69 -2.77 -10.15
N TYR A 10 34.70 -2.06 -10.72
CA TYR A 10 33.59 -1.48 -10.00
C TYR A 10 32.69 -2.53 -9.30
N GLN A 11 32.33 -3.64 -9.97
CA GLN A 11 31.57 -4.72 -9.32
C GLN A 11 32.36 -5.36 -8.17
N ARG A 12 33.68 -5.42 -8.31
CA ARG A 12 34.57 -5.88 -7.26
C ARG A 12 34.59 -4.90 -6.07
N GLU A 13 34.61 -3.60 -6.33
CA GLU A 13 34.50 -2.56 -5.30
C GLU A 13 33.14 -2.61 -4.62
N LEU A 14 32.04 -2.80 -5.37
CA LEU A 14 30.69 -2.99 -4.81
C LEU A 14 30.63 -4.22 -3.91
N LEU A 15 31.19 -5.34 -4.35
CA LEU A 15 31.29 -6.54 -3.50
C LEU A 15 32.05 -6.25 -2.22
N LEU A 16 33.21 -5.60 -2.30
CA LEU A 16 34.04 -5.26 -1.15
C LEU A 16 33.31 -4.31 -0.19
N SER A 17 32.68 -3.28 -0.72
CA SER A 17 31.87 -2.33 0.07
C SER A 17 30.71 -3.03 0.76
N GLY A 18 29.95 -3.85 0.02
CA GLY A 18 28.84 -4.63 0.56
C GLY A 18 29.29 -5.66 1.61
N LEU A 19 30.39 -6.37 1.36
CA LEU A 19 30.95 -7.30 2.33
C LEU A 19 31.42 -6.58 3.60
N LYS A 20 32.04 -5.40 3.49
CA LYS A 20 32.39 -4.57 4.65
C LYS A 20 31.15 -4.12 5.42
N HIS A 21 30.12 -3.72 4.74
CA HIS A 21 28.85 -3.35 5.37
C HIS A 21 28.19 -4.56 6.07
N PHE A 22 28.19 -5.71 5.43
CA PHE A 22 27.56 -6.94 5.91
C PHE A 22 28.35 -7.61 7.03
N PHE A 23 29.67 -7.72 6.90
CA PHE A 23 30.54 -8.48 7.80
C PHE A 23 31.42 -7.60 8.71
N GLY A 24 31.51 -6.28 8.47
CA GLY A 24 32.43 -5.37 9.14
C GLY A 24 33.79 -5.24 8.44
N ASP A 25 34.75 -4.53 9.07
CA ASP A 25 36.07 -4.33 8.48
C ASP A 25 36.84 -5.63 8.35
N PHE A 26 37.28 -5.92 7.16
CA PHE A 26 38.09 -7.07 6.82
C PHE A 26 39.58 -6.71 6.78
N ASN A 27 40.42 -7.69 7.14
CA ASN A 27 41.84 -7.61 6.88
C ASN A 27 42.11 -7.94 5.40
N ASP A 28 42.90 -7.11 4.71
CA ASP A 28 43.25 -7.27 3.29
C ASP A 28 43.83 -8.65 2.93
N LYS A 29 44.54 -9.28 3.86
CA LYS A 29 45.09 -10.64 3.71
C LYS A 29 44.02 -11.71 3.54
N LEU A 30 42.83 -11.54 4.16
CA LEU A 30 41.73 -12.49 4.04
C LEU A 30 40.99 -12.30 2.73
N LEU A 31 40.75 -11.05 2.37
CA LEU A 31 40.16 -10.72 1.07
C LEU A 31 40.93 -11.35 -0.08
N GLY A 32 42.27 -11.27 -0.03
CA GLY A 32 43.16 -11.92 -1.00
C GLY A 32 43.06 -13.46 -1.07
N ARG A 33 42.60 -14.12 0.01
CA ARG A 33 42.40 -15.59 0.04
C ARG A 33 40.99 -16.03 -0.41
N VAL A 34 39.97 -15.23 -0.11
CA VAL A 34 38.57 -15.59 -0.34
C VAL A 34 38.10 -15.12 -1.72
N LEU A 35 38.38 -13.88 -2.11
CA LEU A 35 37.94 -13.30 -3.39
C LEU A 35 38.27 -14.14 -4.63
N PRO A 36 39.48 -14.68 -4.80
CA PRO A 36 39.81 -15.47 -6.01
C PRO A 36 39.05 -16.80 -6.12
N ARG A 37 38.42 -17.24 -5.01
CA ARG A 37 37.69 -18.52 -4.93
C ARG A 37 36.19 -18.34 -5.00
N LEU A 38 35.71 -17.10 -5.09
CA LEU A 38 34.29 -16.81 -5.22
C LEU A 38 33.83 -17.05 -6.65
N GLU A 39 32.65 -17.58 -6.78
CA GLU A 39 32.03 -17.83 -8.07
C GLU A 39 31.03 -16.70 -8.37
N TRP A 40 31.28 -16.01 -9.46
CA TRP A 40 30.42 -14.95 -9.95
C TRP A 40 29.36 -15.54 -10.87
N LEU A 41 28.10 -15.17 -10.63
CA LEU A 41 26.94 -15.71 -11.32
C LEU A 41 26.06 -14.57 -11.84
N GLY A 42 25.66 -14.65 -13.10
CA GLY A 42 24.60 -13.83 -13.66
C GLY A 42 23.25 -14.53 -13.50
N ALA A 43 22.25 -13.81 -13.09
CA ALA A 43 20.86 -14.25 -13.08
C ALA A 43 20.02 -13.31 -13.93
N ALA A 44 19.34 -13.86 -14.93
CA ALA A 44 18.41 -13.11 -15.76
C ALA A 44 17.16 -12.71 -14.96
N SER A 45 16.44 -11.68 -15.44
CA SER A 45 15.14 -11.31 -14.86
C SER A 45 14.18 -12.50 -14.92
N GLY A 46 13.48 -12.77 -13.82
CA GLY A 46 12.57 -13.92 -13.69
C GLY A 46 13.26 -15.24 -13.34
N GLU A 47 14.59 -15.32 -13.39
CA GLU A 47 15.31 -16.56 -13.09
C GLU A 47 15.23 -16.93 -11.61
N ILE A 48 14.97 -18.20 -11.34
CA ILE A 48 14.90 -18.74 -9.97
C ILE A 48 16.31 -19.16 -9.54
N ILE A 49 16.79 -18.57 -8.45
CA ILE A 49 18.09 -18.87 -7.86
C ILE A 49 18.06 -20.20 -7.11
N PHE A 50 17.00 -20.43 -6.33
CA PHE A 50 16.66 -21.71 -5.69
C PHE A 50 15.20 -21.70 -5.23
N ARG A 51 14.63 -22.88 -5.03
CA ARG A 51 13.23 -23.09 -4.64
C ARG A 51 13.10 -23.40 -3.15
N GLN A 52 11.95 -23.05 -2.57
CA GLN A 52 11.54 -23.49 -1.24
C GLN A 52 11.61 -25.01 -1.14
N GLY A 53 12.13 -25.52 -0.02
CA GLY A 53 12.26 -26.95 0.24
C GLY A 53 13.51 -27.63 -0.34
N GLU A 54 14.25 -26.97 -1.26
CA GLU A 54 15.48 -27.53 -1.80
C GLU A 54 16.58 -27.63 -0.73
N PRO A 55 17.47 -28.63 -0.79
CA PRO A 55 18.64 -28.67 0.09
C PRO A 55 19.61 -27.53 -0.26
N GLY A 56 19.96 -26.71 0.74
CA GLY A 56 20.81 -25.52 0.52
C GLY A 56 22.14 -25.60 1.23
N ARG A 57 23.25 -25.51 0.47
CA ARG A 57 24.62 -25.52 1.02
C ARG A 57 25.42 -24.27 0.70
N ASP A 58 24.83 -23.33 -0.05
CA ASP A 58 25.49 -22.11 -0.53
C ASP A 58 24.72 -20.87 -0.08
N LEU A 59 25.45 -19.80 0.13
CA LEU A 59 24.99 -18.44 0.36
C LEU A 59 25.25 -17.63 -0.89
N TYR A 60 24.34 -16.76 -1.26
CA TYR A 60 24.50 -15.83 -2.38
C TYR A 60 24.49 -14.40 -1.85
N PHE A 61 25.43 -13.61 -2.33
CA PHE A 61 25.52 -12.19 -2.04
C PHE A 61 25.18 -11.38 -3.28
N VAL A 62 24.27 -10.41 -3.15
CA VAL A 62 23.81 -9.59 -4.27
C VAL A 62 24.79 -8.45 -4.50
N VAL A 63 25.53 -8.50 -5.62
CA VAL A 63 26.47 -7.44 -6.01
C VAL A 63 25.75 -6.32 -6.74
N SER A 64 24.88 -6.67 -7.70
CA SER A 64 23.97 -5.75 -8.38
C SER A 64 22.66 -6.45 -8.68
N GLY A 65 21.60 -5.68 -8.88
CA GLY A 65 20.28 -6.22 -9.16
C GLY A 65 19.37 -6.29 -7.92
N ARG A 66 18.30 -7.09 -8.03
CA ARG A 66 17.26 -7.25 -7.02
C ARG A 66 16.65 -8.63 -7.06
N LEU A 67 16.52 -9.27 -5.90
CA LEU A 67 15.88 -10.58 -5.77
C LEU A 67 14.58 -10.44 -4.94
N ARG A 68 13.68 -11.41 -5.10
CA ARG A 68 12.44 -11.54 -4.34
C ARG A 68 12.38 -12.89 -3.66
N ALA A 69 12.01 -12.87 -2.37
CA ALA A 69 11.72 -14.07 -1.61
C ALA A 69 10.20 -14.30 -1.56
N SER A 70 9.75 -15.50 -1.91
CA SER A 70 8.35 -15.91 -1.88
C SER A 70 8.20 -17.30 -1.28
N VAL A 71 7.02 -17.58 -0.74
CA VAL A 71 6.63 -18.91 -0.24
C VAL A 71 5.28 -19.29 -0.85
N ASP A 72 5.08 -20.58 -1.05
CA ASP A 72 3.77 -21.13 -1.42
C ASP A 72 2.78 -20.85 -0.28
N ASP A 73 1.61 -20.30 -0.59
CA ASP A 73 0.55 -19.99 0.37
C ASP A 73 -0.33 -21.22 0.72
N GLY A 74 -0.04 -22.37 0.10
CA GLY A 74 -0.79 -23.61 0.27
C GLY A 74 -2.15 -23.63 -0.47
N LEU A 75 -2.49 -22.57 -1.18
CA LEU A 75 -3.71 -22.42 -1.98
C LEU A 75 -3.41 -22.32 -3.49
N GLY A 76 -2.17 -22.56 -3.88
CA GLY A 76 -1.69 -22.47 -5.27
C GLY A 76 -1.24 -21.05 -5.67
N GLY A 77 -1.10 -20.14 -4.69
CA GLY A 77 -0.56 -18.80 -4.85
C GLY A 77 0.83 -18.63 -4.23
N GLU A 78 1.53 -17.57 -4.62
CA GLU A 78 2.82 -17.16 -4.06
C GLU A 78 2.63 -15.97 -3.12
N ARG A 79 3.05 -16.12 -1.86
CA ARG A 79 3.12 -15.00 -0.90
C ARG A 79 4.53 -14.44 -0.86
N VAL A 80 4.69 -13.18 -1.26
CA VAL A 80 5.97 -12.46 -1.17
C VAL A 80 6.32 -12.18 0.30
N LEU A 81 7.52 -12.59 0.71
CA LEU A 81 8.08 -12.34 2.04
C LEU A 81 8.87 -11.03 2.09
N GLY A 82 9.51 -10.65 0.98
CA GLY A 82 10.31 -9.45 0.87
C GLY A 82 11.23 -9.44 -0.34
N GLU A 83 12.00 -8.37 -0.46
CA GLU A 83 12.99 -8.19 -1.51
C GLU A 83 14.38 -8.08 -0.91
N ILE A 84 15.37 -8.60 -1.64
CA ILE A 84 16.79 -8.61 -1.30
C ILE A 84 17.50 -7.69 -2.27
N LEU A 85 18.16 -6.68 -1.75
CA LEU A 85 18.83 -5.63 -2.52
C LEU A 85 20.33 -5.88 -2.64
N ARG A 86 20.96 -5.04 -3.48
CA ARG A 86 22.41 -4.92 -3.53
C ARG A 86 23.02 -4.77 -2.13
N GLY A 87 24.08 -5.52 -1.87
CA GLY A 87 24.75 -5.51 -0.56
C GLY A 87 24.15 -6.45 0.47
N GLU A 88 23.07 -7.15 0.14
CA GLU A 88 22.45 -8.15 1.02
C GLU A 88 22.77 -9.58 0.60
N SER A 89 22.54 -10.53 1.49
CA SER A 89 22.74 -11.96 1.23
C SER A 89 21.44 -12.74 1.27
N VAL A 90 21.45 -13.91 0.66
CA VAL A 90 20.34 -14.85 0.69
C VAL A 90 20.84 -16.29 0.78
N GLY A 91 20.05 -17.15 1.46
CA GLY A 91 20.39 -18.57 1.66
C GLY A 91 21.20 -18.83 2.93
N GLU A 92 21.51 -17.81 3.72
CA GLU A 92 22.26 -17.88 4.98
C GLU A 92 21.58 -18.80 6.02
N MET A 93 20.24 -18.79 6.08
CA MET A 93 19.48 -19.64 7.02
C MET A 93 19.81 -21.11 6.83
N SER A 94 19.77 -21.61 5.59
CA SER A 94 20.06 -23.02 5.28
C SER A 94 21.54 -23.36 5.51
N VAL A 95 22.46 -22.43 5.27
CA VAL A 95 23.91 -22.65 5.49
C VAL A 95 24.22 -22.78 6.98
N VAL A 96 23.57 -21.96 7.82
CA VAL A 96 23.77 -21.96 9.28
C VAL A 96 23.06 -23.12 9.95
N THR A 97 21.79 -23.35 9.64
CA THR A 97 20.95 -24.36 10.32
C THR A 97 21.07 -25.75 9.74
N GLY A 98 21.49 -25.87 8.47
CA GLY A 98 21.43 -27.14 7.72
C GLY A 98 20.02 -27.51 7.22
N ALA A 99 19.02 -26.67 7.49
CA ALA A 99 17.64 -26.87 7.06
C ALA A 99 17.47 -26.63 5.54
N PRO A 100 16.43 -27.18 4.90
CA PRO A 100 16.06 -26.85 3.53
C PRO A 100 15.82 -25.34 3.32
N ARG A 101 15.80 -24.90 2.06
CA ARG A 101 15.49 -23.50 1.68
C ARG A 101 14.10 -23.11 2.21
N MET A 102 14.02 -22.02 2.96
CA MET A 102 12.77 -21.56 3.60
C MET A 102 11.84 -20.82 2.61
N ALA A 103 12.37 -20.32 1.51
CA ALA A 103 11.65 -19.57 0.50
C ALA A 103 12.22 -19.83 -0.90
N THR A 104 11.42 -19.60 -1.91
CA THR A 104 11.86 -19.49 -3.31
C THR A 104 12.46 -18.11 -3.53
N ILE A 105 13.64 -18.06 -4.16
CA ILE A 105 14.30 -16.79 -4.50
C ILE A 105 14.33 -16.65 -6.01
N THR A 106 13.80 -15.52 -6.49
CA THR A 106 13.71 -15.20 -7.92
C THR A 106 14.34 -13.83 -8.18
N ALA A 107 15.09 -13.69 -9.27
CA ALA A 107 15.61 -12.40 -9.70
C ALA A 107 14.44 -11.53 -10.23
N VAL A 108 14.24 -10.34 -9.66
CA VAL A 108 13.24 -9.36 -10.14
C VAL A 108 13.71 -8.74 -11.44
N ARG A 109 15.00 -8.48 -11.54
CA ARG A 109 15.70 -7.93 -12.71
C ARG A 109 17.05 -8.63 -12.88
N SER A 110 17.72 -8.40 -14.02
CA SER A 110 19.08 -8.90 -14.23
C SER A 110 19.95 -8.59 -13.02
N SER A 111 20.57 -9.62 -12.46
CA SER A 111 21.28 -9.54 -11.19
C SER A 111 22.63 -10.22 -11.27
N VAL A 112 23.62 -9.64 -10.59
CA VAL A 112 24.95 -10.23 -10.42
C VAL A 112 25.10 -10.70 -8.98
N LEU A 113 25.41 -11.97 -8.82
CA LEU A 113 25.52 -12.64 -7.53
C LEU A 113 26.93 -13.20 -7.34
N VAL A 114 27.33 -13.30 -6.09
CA VAL A 114 28.54 -14.03 -5.69
C VAL A 114 28.16 -15.18 -4.79
N ARG A 115 28.55 -16.41 -5.17
CA ARG A 115 28.29 -17.62 -4.43
C ARG A 115 29.41 -17.92 -3.41
N PHE A 116 29.01 -18.12 -2.17
CA PHE A 116 29.86 -18.64 -1.10
C PHE A 116 29.41 -20.06 -0.77
N SER A 117 30.29 -21.03 -0.94
CA SER A 117 30.04 -22.38 -0.43
C SER A 117 30.01 -22.39 1.10
N ARG A 118 29.32 -23.39 1.68
CA ARG A 118 29.29 -23.60 3.16
C ARG A 118 30.68 -23.61 3.77
N ARG A 119 31.67 -24.23 3.09
CA ARG A 119 33.05 -24.31 3.55
C ARG A 119 33.71 -22.93 3.61
N GLN A 120 33.54 -22.12 2.55
CA GLN A 120 34.09 -20.75 2.50
C GLN A 120 33.46 -19.87 3.58
N PHE A 121 32.14 -19.99 3.77
CA PHE A 121 31.41 -19.25 4.79
C PHE A 121 31.82 -19.65 6.21
N GLN A 122 32.03 -20.95 6.49
CA GLN A 122 32.54 -21.42 7.79
C GLN A 122 33.96 -20.91 8.09
N ILE A 123 34.82 -20.81 7.08
CA ILE A 123 36.16 -20.19 7.25
C ILE A 123 36.03 -18.74 7.69
N LEU A 124 35.12 -17.98 7.04
CA LEU A 124 34.85 -16.58 7.40
C LEU A 124 34.32 -16.45 8.83
N LEU A 125 33.40 -17.30 9.27
CA LEU A 125 32.83 -17.28 10.62
C LEU A 125 33.89 -17.62 11.69
N ASN A 126 34.77 -18.57 11.40
CA ASN A 126 35.83 -18.98 12.33
C ASN A 126 36.92 -17.93 12.48
N GLU A 127 37.31 -17.24 11.39
CA GLU A 127 38.31 -16.19 11.43
C GLU A 127 37.77 -14.85 11.99
N PHE A 128 36.44 -14.63 11.91
CA PHE A 128 35.78 -13.41 12.39
C PHE A 128 34.52 -13.70 13.22
N PRO A 129 34.67 -14.00 14.50
CA PRO A 129 33.51 -14.29 15.39
C PRO A 129 32.47 -13.16 15.46
N ARG A 130 32.90 -11.90 15.25
CA ARG A 130 31.99 -10.74 15.20
C ARG A 130 30.96 -10.82 14.04
N ILE A 131 31.28 -11.54 12.98
CA ILE A 131 30.34 -11.81 11.86
C ILE A 131 29.13 -12.59 12.36
N SER A 132 29.33 -13.55 13.28
CA SER A 132 28.23 -14.37 13.84
C SER A 132 27.20 -13.51 14.58
N LEU A 133 27.64 -12.50 15.36
CA LEU A 133 26.74 -11.59 16.05
C LEU A 133 25.94 -10.72 15.07
N ARG A 134 26.59 -10.22 14.04
CA ARG A 134 25.95 -9.38 13.02
C ARG A 134 24.97 -10.18 12.15
N LEU A 135 25.34 -11.40 11.81
CA LEU A 135 24.44 -12.34 11.14
C LEU A 135 23.21 -12.66 12.01
N MET A 136 23.40 -12.88 13.31
CA MET A 136 22.30 -13.09 14.25
C MET A 136 21.37 -11.90 14.32
N HIS A 137 21.87 -10.67 14.37
CA HIS A 137 21.08 -9.43 14.29
C HIS A 137 20.26 -9.37 12.99
N LEU A 138 20.87 -9.65 11.84
CA LEU A 138 20.19 -9.68 10.54
C LEU A 138 19.10 -10.75 10.48
N LEU A 139 19.36 -11.94 11.03
CA LEU A 139 18.38 -13.02 11.06
C LEU A 139 17.19 -12.67 11.97
N ILE A 140 17.45 -12.11 13.15
CA ILE A 140 16.40 -11.63 14.06
C ILE A 140 15.58 -10.52 13.39
N GLU A 141 16.22 -9.59 12.73
CA GLU A 141 15.57 -8.49 12.02
C GLU A 141 14.69 -9.01 10.87
N ARG A 142 15.16 -9.99 10.08
CA ARG A 142 14.38 -10.65 9.03
C ARG A 142 13.20 -11.44 9.58
N LEU A 143 13.38 -12.18 10.68
CA LEU A 143 12.31 -12.91 11.34
C LEU A 143 11.26 -11.96 11.93
N SER A 144 11.69 -10.86 12.53
CA SER A 144 10.80 -9.84 13.06
C SER A 144 9.98 -9.16 11.94
N ARG A 145 10.62 -8.90 10.79
CA ARG A 145 9.95 -8.35 9.60
C ARG A 145 8.96 -9.34 8.98
N SER A 146 9.27 -10.64 8.97
CA SER A 146 8.36 -11.66 8.41
C SER A 146 7.08 -11.83 9.24
N GLY A 147 7.08 -11.44 10.51
CA GLY A 147 5.92 -11.39 11.40
C GLY A 147 5.18 -10.04 11.38
N SER A 148 5.73 -9.01 10.77
CA SER A 148 5.10 -7.69 10.69
C SER A 148 4.18 -7.59 9.47
N ILE A 149 3.02 -6.94 9.66
CA ILE A 149 2.01 -6.69 8.61
C ILE A 149 2.52 -5.63 7.60
N GLN A 150 3.67 -5.01 7.87
CA GLN A 150 4.23 -3.97 6.99
C GLN A 150 4.62 -4.55 5.64
N SER A 151 4.24 -3.86 4.58
CA SER A 151 4.66 -4.18 3.22
C SER A 151 6.18 -4.18 3.13
N ASN A 152 6.75 -5.34 2.84
CA ASN A 152 8.20 -5.51 2.63
C ASN A 152 8.64 -5.06 1.22
N ARG A 153 7.80 -4.30 0.50
CA ARG A 153 8.19 -3.67 -0.76
C ARG A 153 9.10 -2.49 -0.47
N ARG A 154 10.36 -2.63 -0.83
CA ARG A 154 11.29 -1.50 -0.82
C ARG A 154 11.02 -0.60 -2.03
N ARG A 155 11.34 0.71 -1.90
CA ARG A 155 11.18 1.67 -3.01
C ARG A 155 11.91 1.16 -4.26
N PRO A 156 11.34 1.32 -5.45
CA PRO A 156 12.04 1.02 -6.70
C PRO A 156 13.17 2.03 -6.91
N GLU A 157 14.31 1.56 -7.37
CA GLU A 157 15.44 2.39 -7.81
C GLU A 157 15.34 2.64 -9.32
N ASN A 158 14.99 1.60 -10.08
CA ASN A 158 14.86 1.62 -11.53
C ASN A 158 13.38 1.62 -11.92
N ILE A 159 12.92 2.75 -12.44
CA ILE A 159 11.52 2.97 -12.84
C ILE A 159 11.48 3.14 -14.35
N VAL A 160 10.69 2.31 -15.02
CA VAL A 160 10.50 2.38 -16.48
C VAL A 160 9.18 3.06 -16.80
N LEU A 161 9.21 4.08 -17.63
CA LEU A 161 8.05 4.71 -18.23
C LEU A 161 7.81 4.08 -19.60
N LEU A 162 6.76 3.27 -19.71
CA LEU A 162 6.39 2.58 -20.95
C LEU A 162 5.07 3.17 -21.49
N PRO A 163 5.09 3.99 -22.53
CA PRO A 163 3.87 4.49 -23.15
C PRO A 163 3.16 3.35 -23.89
N ILE A 164 1.91 3.05 -23.48
CA ILE A 164 1.08 2.04 -24.13
C ILE A 164 0.01 2.68 -25.02
N SER A 165 -0.32 3.95 -24.78
CA SER A 165 -1.20 4.76 -25.61
C SER A 165 -0.42 5.66 -26.58
N ALA A 166 -1.03 5.97 -27.72
CA ALA A 166 -0.47 6.93 -28.66
C ALA A 166 -0.59 8.37 -28.12
N GLY A 167 0.29 9.27 -28.56
CA GLY A 167 0.18 10.69 -28.21
C GLY A 167 0.56 11.06 -26.77
N LEU A 168 1.09 10.13 -25.99
CA LEU A 168 1.68 10.42 -24.67
C LEU A 168 3.18 10.66 -24.82
N ASP A 169 3.64 11.84 -24.44
CA ASP A 169 5.06 12.18 -24.42
C ASP A 169 5.68 11.71 -23.09
N ALA A 170 6.30 10.52 -23.15
CA ALA A 170 6.93 9.90 -22.00
C ALA A 170 8.21 10.64 -21.56
N GLU A 171 8.91 11.36 -22.44
CA GLU A 171 10.11 12.13 -22.11
C GLU A 171 9.75 13.39 -21.31
N VAL A 172 8.68 14.08 -21.71
CA VAL A 172 8.13 15.21 -20.95
C VAL A 172 7.68 14.74 -19.56
N LEU A 173 6.96 13.61 -19.48
CA LEU A 173 6.54 13.06 -18.20
C LEU A 173 7.74 12.66 -17.34
N ALA A 174 8.76 12.01 -17.92
CA ALA A 174 9.97 11.63 -17.19
C ALA A 174 10.68 12.85 -16.60
N THR A 175 10.76 13.94 -17.35
CA THR A 175 11.35 15.22 -16.89
C THR A 175 10.54 15.78 -15.72
N GLN A 176 9.23 15.91 -15.86
CA GLN A 176 8.35 16.43 -14.82
C GLN A 176 8.32 15.56 -13.57
N LEU A 177 8.32 14.23 -13.73
CA LEU A 177 8.37 13.29 -12.61
C LEU A 177 9.75 13.33 -11.94
N GLY A 178 10.83 13.41 -12.72
CA GLY A 178 12.20 13.50 -12.24
C GLY A 178 12.42 14.73 -11.35
N GLU A 179 11.93 15.91 -11.76
CA GLU A 179 11.97 17.13 -10.93
C GLU A 179 11.31 16.96 -9.55
N ARG A 180 10.23 16.18 -9.49
CA ARG A 180 9.52 15.91 -8.23
C ARG A 180 10.21 14.86 -7.40
N LEU A 181 10.75 13.82 -8.02
CA LEU A 181 11.53 12.78 -7.36
C LEU A 181 12.85 13.32 -6.79
N ALA A 182 13.39 14.40 -7.37
CA ALA A 182 14.59 15.06 -6.86
C ALA A 182 14.44 15.58 -5.42
N ARG A 183 13.22 15.71 -4.91
CA ARG A 183 12.94 16.02 -3.49
C ARG A 183 13.24 14.82 -2.57
N PHE A 184 13.27 13.60 -3.11
CA PHE A 184 13.41 12.35 -2.38
C PHE A 184 14.76 11.66 -2.60
N GLY A 185 15.56 12.12 -3.57
CA GLY A 185 16.87 11.55 -3.88
C GLY A 185 17.42 12.06 -5.20
N ARG A 186 18.62 11.60 -5.55
CA ARG A 186 19.29 11.94 -6.81
C ARG A 186 18.64 11.17 -7.95
N VAL A 187 18.28 11.86 -9.01
CA VAL A 187 17.54 11.30 -10.15
C VAL A 187 18.40 11.37 -11.43
N ARG A 188 18.40 10.30 -12.20
CA ARG A 188 18.92 10.27 -13.56
C ARG A 188 17.84 9.81 -14.53
N ILE A 189 17.62 10.56 -15.61
CA ILE A 189 16.69 10.20 -16.67
C ILE A 189 17.51 9.64 -17.84
N LEU A 190 17.07 8.52 -18.36
CA LEU A 190 17.66 7.83 -19.51
C LEU A 190 16.61 7.75 -20.62
N THR A 191 16.63 8.73 -21.52
CA THR A 191 15.82 8.72 -22.74
C THR A 191 16.51 7.88 -23.81
N PRO A 192 15.78 7.40 -24.85
CA PRO A 192 16.40 6.65 -25.96
C PRO A 192 17.55 7.42 -26.62
N GLY A 193 17.40 8.74 -26.83
CA GLY A 193 18.42 9.59 -27.42
C GLY A 193 19.68 9.71 -26.55
N LEU A 194 19.51 9.93 -25.24
CA LEU A 194 20.62 9.99 -24.30
C LEU A 194 21.33 8.64 -24.17
N ALA A 195 20.56 7.56 -24.12
CA ALA A 195 21.10 6.20 -24.03
C ALA A 195 21.93 5.85 -25.29
N ALA A 196 21.46 6.20 -26.49
CA ALA A 196 22.22 6.04 -27.73
C ALA A 196 23.54 6.80 -27.72
N THR A 197 23.56 8.00 -27.12
CA THR A 197 24.76 8.82 -26.97
C THR A 197 25.75 8.21 -25.96
N LEU A 198 25.26 7.72 -24.82
CA LEU A 198 26.10 7.16 -23.75
C LEU A 198 26.63 5.76 -24.08
N PHE A 199 25.80 4.89 -24.67
CA PHE A 199 26.09 3.47 -24.84
C PHE A 199 26.41 3.07 -26.29
N GLY A 200 26.16 3.98 -27.24
CA GLY A 200 26.29 3.73 -28.67
C GLY A 200 25.05 3.07 -29.30
N ALA A 201 24.80 3.37 -30.59
CA ALA A 201 23.62 2.86 -31.31
C ALA A 201 23.59 1.34 -31.42
N ALA A 202 24.75 0.68 -31.54
CA ALA A 202 24.83 -0.77 -31.62
C ALA A 202 24.33 -1.47 -30.35
N ALA A 203 24.63 -0.90 -29.17
CA ALA A 203 24.17 -1.43 -27.89
C ALA A 203 22.63 -1.31 -27.71
N MET A 204 22.02 -0.27 -28.30
CA MET A 204 20.56 -0.05 -28.27
C MET A 204 19.77 -1.11 -29.05
N HIS A 205 20.38 -1.71 -30.09
CA HIS A 205 19.75 -2.73 -30.93
C HIS A 205 20.11 -4.16 -30.55
N SER A 206 21.12 -4.34 -29.69
CA SER A 206 21.57 -5.68 -29.27
C SER A 206 20.53 -6.31 -28.33
N THR A 207 19.96 -7.44 -28.75
CA THR A 207 19.05 -8.26 -27.96
C THR A 207 19.74 -9.47 -27.31
N ARG A 208 20.99 -9.77 -27.70
CA ARG A 208 21.75 -10.90 -27.18
C ARG A 208 22.51 -10.50 -25.92
N GLU A 209 22.21 -11.13 -24.80
CA GLU A 209 22.77 -10.84 -23.47
C GLU A 209 24.29 -11.07 -23.34
N GLN A 210 24.89 -11.79 -24.28
CA GLN A 210 26.32 -12.20 -24.26
C GLN A 210 27.23 -11.35 -25.15
N THR A 211 26.74 -10.30 -25.79
CA THR A 211 27.60 -9.43 -26.59
C THR A 211 28.44 -8.50 -25.70
N ALA A 212 29.65 -8.16 -26.16
CA ALA A 212 30.56 -7.26 -25.47
C ALA A 212 29.89 -5.89 -25.19
N GLU A 213 29.11 -5.41 -26.16
CA GLU A 213 28.35 -4.17 -26.07
C GLU A 213 27.24 -4.27 -24.99
N TYR A 214 26.56 -5.43 -24.93
CA TYR A 214 25.55 -5.67 -23.88
C TYR A 214 26.15 -5.61 -22.48
N LEU A 215 27.27 -6.30 -22.28
CA LEU A 215 27.96 -6.33 -20.98
C LEU A 215 28.54 -4.97 -20.60
N ALA A 216 29.08 -4.22 -21.57
CA ALA A 216 29.58 -2.86 -21.33
C ALA A 216 28.48 -1.91 -20.87
N MET A 217 27.32 -1.96 -21.52
CA MET A 217 26.16 -1.17 -21.15
C MET A 217 25.62 -1.54 -19.75
N THR A 218 25.55 -2.83 -19.44
CA THR A 218 25.11 -3.30 -18.12
C THR A 218 26.00 -2.74 -17.01
N ARG A 219 27.34 -2.73 -17.22
CA ARG A 219 28.29 -2.14 -16.26
C ARG A 219 28.06 -0.64 -16.04
N GLN A 220 27.87 0.10 -17.13
CA GLN A 220 27.61 1.53 -17.03
C GLN A 220 26.26 1.83 -16.33
N LEU A 221 25.24 0.98 -16.51
CA LEU A 221 23.99 1.08 -15.80
C LEU A 221 24.18 0.81 -14.29
N ASP A 222 24.96 -0.22 -13.92
CA ASP A 222 25.33 -0.52 -12.52
C ASP A 222 26.04 0.68 -11.84
N GLU A 223 26.92 1.36 -12.60
CA GLU A 223 27.60 2.58 -12.11
C GLU A 223 26.62 3.73 -11.88
N LEU A 224 25.70 3.96 -12.81
CA LEU A 224 24.65 4.97 -12.69
C LEU A 224 23.74 4.69 -11.49
N GLU A 225 23.37 3.43 -11.26
CA GLU A 225 22.60 3.00 -10.07
C GLU A 225 23.35 3.31 -8.77
N GLY A 226 24.68 3.14 -8.74
CA GLY A 226 25.48 3.49 -7.57
C GLY A 226 25.55 4.98 -7.26
N GLN A 227 25.34 5.82 -8.27
CA GLN A 227 25.44 7.27 -8.17
C GLN A 227 24.09 7.97 -7.92
N HIS A 228 22.96 7.30 -8.19
CA HIS A 228 21.63 7.88 -8.15
C HIS A 228 20.68 7.03 -7.31
N ASP A 229 19.72 7.67 -6.70
CA ASP A 229 18.68 7.02 -5.89
C ASP A 229 17.49 6.57 -6.75
N PHE A 230 17.34 7.18 -7.95
CA PHE A 230 16.31 6.85 -8.93
C PHE A 230 16.88 6.92 -10.34
N LEU A 231 16.68 5.87 -11.12
CA LEU A 231 16.88 5.87 -12.57
C LEU A 231 15.52 5.80 -13.26
N LEU A 232 15.20 6.81 -14.06
CA LEU A 232 13.99 6.85 -14.88
C LEU A 232 14.35 6.46 -16.31
N PHE A 233 13.90 5.29 -16.74
CA PHE A 233 14.07 4.82 -18.12
C PHE A 233 12.84 5.18 -18.94
N VAL A 234 13.03 5.85 -20.07
CA VAL A 234 11.96 6.08 -21.04
C VAL A 234 12.05 5.01 -22.13
N ALA A 235 11.08 4.10 -22.13
CA ALA A 235 11.00 3.04 -23.13
C ALA A 235 10.24 3.52 -24.38
N ASN A 236 10.53 2.90 -25.54
CA ASN A 236 9.77 3.13 -26.76
C ASN A 236 8.42 2.39 -26.73
N ARG A 237 7.43 2.91 -27.45
CA ARG A 237 6.13 2.26 -27.66
C ARG A 237 6.20 1.15 -28.72
N GLU A 238 7.24 0.34 -28.67
CA GLU A 238 7.49 -0.77 -29.59
C GLU A 238 8.36 -1.84 -28.94
N ASP A 239 8.28 -3.05 -29.47
CA ASP A 239 9.18 -4.15 -29.07
C ASP A 239 10.53 -3.98 -29.77
N CYS A 240 11.45 -3.29 -29.13
CA CYS A 240 12.81 -3.07 -29.61
C CYS A 240 13.85 -3.40 -28.53
N GLY A 241 15.13 -3.50 -28.94
CA GLY A 241 16.23 -3.83 -28.02
C GLY A 241 16.29 -2.91 -26.80
N TRP A 242 16.07 -1.60 -26.98
CA TRP A 242 16.04 -0.64 -25.87
C TRP A 242 14.88 -0.89 -24.90
N THR A 243 13.64 -1.06 -25.41
CA THR A 243 12.47 -1.35 -24.57
C THR A 243 12.68 -2.60 -23.73
N ARG A 244 13.17 -3.70 -24.35
CA ARG A 244 13.49 -4.95 -23.63
C ARG A 244 14.56 -4.72 -22.56
N ARG A 245 15.58 -3.92 -22.86
CA ARG A 245 16.64 -3.58 -21.92
C ARG A 245 16.07 -2.82 -20.70
N CYS A 246 15.24 -1.80 -20.94
CA CYS A 246 14.57 -1.08 -19.87
C CYS A 246 13.78 -2.03 -18.96
N LEU A 247 13.00 -2.92 -19.56
CA LEU A 247 12.18 -3.88 -18.79
C LEU A 247 13.04 -4.87 -17.98
N ASN A 248 14.16 -5.35 -18.52
CA ASN A 248 15.06 -6.26 -17.81
C ASN A 248 15.77 -5.61 -16.62
N HIS A 249 15.93 -4.29 -16.62
CA HIS A 249 16.51 -3.53 -15.52
C HIS A 249 15.47 -2.91 -14.59
N ALA A 250 14.16 -3.03 -14.88
CA ALA A 250 13.09 -2.41 -14.10
C ALA A 250 12.89 -3.04 -12.73
N ASP A 251 12.73 -2.22 -11.72
CA ASP A 251 12.13 -2.59 -10.43
C ASP A 251 10.60 -2.40 -10.48
N GLU A 252 10.16 -1.31 -11.13
CA GLU A 252 8.74 -1.00 -11.36
C GLU A 252 8.55 -0.43 -12.77
N VAL A 253 7.49 -0.87 -13.46
CA VAL A 253 7.11 -0.37 -14.79
C VAL A 253 5.84 0.45 -14.68
N LEU A 254 5.90 1.71 -15.07
CA LEU A 254 4.75 2.60 -15.21
C LEU A 254 4.20 2.47 -16.64
N LEU A 255 3.06 1.80 -16.79
CA LEU A 255 2.33 1.69 -18.05
C LEU A 255 1.53 2.98 -18.24
N LEU A 256 1.92 3.81 -19.20
CA LEU A 256 1.30 5.11 -19.45
C LEU A 256 0.18 4.98 -20.49
N ALA A 257 -1.06 5.21 -20.07
CA ALA A 257 -2.22 5.08 -20.93
C ALA A 257 -3.11 6.34 -20.91
N SER A 258 -3.74 6.66 -22.04
CA SER A 258 -4.83 7.65 -22.10
C SER A 258 -6.15 6.93 -21.79
N ALA A 259 -6.92 7.44 -20.84
CA ALA A 259 -8.21 6.86 -20.48
C ALA A 259 -9.25 6.89 -21.61
N ASP A 260 -9.04 7.75 -22.63
CA ASP A 260 -9.89 7.90 -23.79
C ASP A 260 -9.64 6.82 -24.87
N GLU A 261 -8.54 6.03 -24.74
CA GLU A 261 -8.23 4.95 -25.65
C GLU A 261 -8.85 3.61 -25.18
N PRO A 262 -9.00 2.64 -26.08
CA PRO A 262 -9.49 1.31 -25.71
C PRO A 262 -8.59 0.62 -24.68
N PRO A 263 -9.15 -0.08 -23.69
CA PRO A 263 -8.38 -0.73 -22.62
C PRO A 263 -7.64 -2.00 -23.05
N ALA A 264 -7.89 -2.50 -24.25
CA ALA A 264 -7.25 -3.72 -24.78
C ALA A 264 -5.72 -3.55 -24.85
N PRO A 265 -4.93 -4.58 -24.45
CA PRO A 265 -3.48 -4.53 -24.60
C PRO A 265 -3.06 -4.31 -26.06
N ALA A 266 -2.08 -3.44 -26.27
CA ALA A 266 -1.52 -3.23 -27.59
C ALA A 266 -0.75 -4.48 -28.07
N PRO A 267 -0.64 -4.73 -29.40
CA PRO A 267 0.07 -5.90 -29.93
C PRO A 267 1.49 -6.07 -29.37
N PHE A 268 2.23 -4.97 -29.20
CA PHE A 268 3.57 -5.02 -28.62
C PHE A 268 3.58 -5.38 -27.14
N GLU A 269 2.56 -5.00 -26.34
CA GLU A 269 2.41 -5.45 -24.95
C GLU A 269 2.24 -6.97 -24.90
N THR A 270 1.43 -7.51 -25.81
CA THR A 270 1.21 -8.96 -25.93
C THR A 270 2.49 -9.67 -26.37
N ALA A 271 3.22 -9.09 -27.34
CA ALA A 271 4.50 -9.64 -27.80
C ALA A 271 5.55 -9.66 -26.67
N LEU A 272 5.62 -8.59 -25.87
CA LEU A 272 6.47 -8.54 -24.68
C LEU A 272 6.05 -9.55 -23.60
N ALA A 273 4.75 -9.92 -23.54
CA ALA A 273 4.22 -10.84 -22.54
C ALA A 273 4.40 -12.32 -22.91
N THR A 274 4.41 -12.67 -24.20
CA THR A 274 4.39 -14.05 -24.69
C THR A 274 5.78 -14.67 -24.89
N GLN A 275 6.84 -13.89 -24.86
CA GLN A 275 8.19 -14.44 -25.02
C GLN A 275 8.70 -14.99 -23.68
N ASP A 276 8.92 -16.31 -23.65
CA ASP A 276 9.34 -17.13 -22.49
C ASP A 276 10.76 -16.80 -21.98
N ASP A 277 11.50 -15.92 -22.67
CA ASP A 277 12.86 -15.49 -22.33
C ASP A 277 12.84 -14.38 -21.26
N GLY A 278 12.49 -14.75 -20.02
CA GLY A 278 12.84 -13.95 -18.84
C GLY A 278 12.21 -12.56 -18.77
N MET A 279 10.92 -12.41 -19.10
CA MET A 279 10.25 -11.13 -18.92
C MET A 279 10.35 -10.68 -17.47
N SER A 280 10.75 -9.42 -17.28
CA SER A 280 10.89 -8.77 -15.99
C SER A 280 9.70 -9.06 -15.08
N ARG A 281 9.95 -9.60 -13.89
CA ARG A 281 8.97 -9.72 -12.80
C ARG A 281 8.79 -8.41 -12.02
N ALA A 282 9.23 -7.30 -12.60
CA ALA A 282 8.98 -5.98 -12.08
C ALA A 282 7.47 -5.73 -11.92
N GLY A 283 7.09 -5.11 -10.85
CA GLY A 283 5.69 -4.73 -10.64
C GLY A 283 5.23 -3.75 -11.72
N ARG A 284 4.08 -3.99 -12.35
CA ARG A 284 3.51 -3.08 -13.34
C ARG A 284 2.44 -2.22 -12.69
N ARG A 285 2.57 -0.91 -12.80
CA ARG A 285 1.58 0.06 -12.34
C ARG A 285 0.98 0.79 -13.53
N LEU A 286 -0.33 0.82 -13.62
CA LEU A 286 -1.03 1.55 -14.66
C LEU A 286 -1.16 3.03 -14.26
N VAL A 287 -0.77 3.93 -15.15
CA VAL A 287 -0.93 5.37 -15.01
C VAL A 287 -1.91 5.84 -16.08
N LEU A 288 -3.14 6.15 -15.68
CA LEU A 288 -4.22 6.58 -16.57
C LEU A 288 -4.31 8.10 -16.61
N PHE A 289 -4.09 8.65 -17.80
CA PHE A 289 -4.21 10.09 -18.06
C PHE A 289 -5.63 10.43 -18.47
N HIS A 290 -6.20 11.41 -17.81
CA HIS A 290 -7.52 11.96 -18.07
C HIS A 290 -7.41 13.41 -18.52
N GLU A 291 -8.38 13.87 -19.29
CA GLU A 291 -8.49 15.28 -19.62
C GLU A 291 -8.65 16.15 -18.36
N ALA A 292 -8.14 17.39 -18.40
CA ALA A 292 -8.15 18.28 -17.25
C ALA A 292 -9.58 18.61 -16.74
N ALA A 293 -10.57 18.57 -17.63
CA ALA A 293 -11.98 18.81 -17.31
C ALA A 293 -12.71 17.56 -16.77
N CYS A 294 -12.07 16.40 -16.69
CA CYS A 294 -12.66 15.18 -16.18
C CYS A 294 -13.03 15.35 -14.69
N LEU A 295 -14.30 15.22 -14.36
CA LEU A 295 -14.81 15.33 -12.99
C LEU A 295 -14.45 14.11 -12.14
N SER A 296 -14.49 12.91 -12.73
CA SER A 296 -14.16 11.65 -12.07
C SER A 296 -13.81 10.61 -13.12
N PRO A 297 -12.77 9.77 -12.89
CA PRO A 297 -12.46 8.63 -13.74
C PRO A 297 -13.67 7.70 -13.92
N SER A 298 -13.63 6.87 -14.97
CA SER A 298 -14.66 5.87 -15.25
C SER A 298 -14.08 4.70 -16.03
N ALA A 299 -14.77 3.54 -16.00
CA ALA A 299 -14.42 2.35 -16.75
C ALA A 299 -13.01 1.79 -16.46
N THR A 300 -12.42 2.11 -15.31
CA THR A 300 -11.09 1.66 -14.90
C THR A 300 -11.00 0.14 -14.80
N SER A 301 -12.11 -0.52 -14.41
CA SER A 301 -12.20 -1.99 -14.31
C SER A 301 -11.75 -2.71 -15.58
N ALA A 302 -12.09 -2.18 -16.77
CA ALA A 302 -11.72 -2.77 -18.05
C ALA A 302 -10.18 -2.75 -18.26
N TRP A 303 -9.51 -1.69 -17.86
CA TRP A 303 -8.04 -1.57 -17.90
C TRP A 303 -7.36 -2.55 -16.93
N LEU A 304 -7.93 -2.67 -15.72
CA LEU A 304 -7.38 -3.52 -14.66
C LEU A 304 -7.60 -5.01 -14.92
N ASN A 305 -8.69 -5.38 -15.60
CA ASN A 305 -8.97 -6.78 -15.93
C ASN A 305 -8.14 -7.30 -17.11
N ALA A 306 -7.65 -6.41 -17.95
CA ALA A 306 -6.85 -6.75 -19.12
C ALA A 306 -5.35 -6.99 -18.81
N ARG A 307 -4.88 -6.70 -17.59
CA ARG A 307 -3.45 -6.70 -17.23
C ARG A 307 -3.22 -7.17 -15.80
N GLU A 308 -2.10 -7.83 -15.58
CA GLU A 308 -1.58 -8.09 -14.22
C GLU A 308 -0.86 -6.86 -13.69
N LEU A 309 -1.43 -6.23 -12.67
CA LEU A 309 -0.97 -4.95 -12.13
C LEU A 309 -0.79 -5.00 -10.63
N ILE A 310 0.24 -4.30 -10.13
CA ILE A 310 0.42 -4.06 -8.69
C ILE A 310 -0.45 -2.91 -8.17
N GLY A 311 -1.04 -2.14 -9.06
CA GLY A 311 -1.92 -1.00 -8.76
C GLY A 311 -2.09 -0.08 -9.94
N HIS A 312 -2.83 1.01 -9.73
CA HIS A 312 -3.06 2.05 -10.73
C HIS A 312 -3.01 3.43 -10.10
N VAL A 313 -2.85 4.46 -10.93
CA VAL A 313 -2.91 5.88 -10.55
C VAL A 313 -3.61 6.65 -11.66
N HIS A 314 -4.56 7.48 -11.30
CA HIS A 314 -5.22 8.42 -12.20
C HIS A 314 -4.50 9.76 -12.17
N LEU A 315 -4.20 10.33 -13.33
CA LEU A 315 -3.60 11.65 -13.47
C LEU A 315 -4.46 12.53 -14.38
N ARG A 316 -4.79 13.73 -13.94
CA ARG A 316 -5.32 14.77 -14.80
C ARG A 316 -4.18 15.42 -15.60
N ARG A 317 -4.37 15.64 -16.89
CA ARG A 317 -3.38 16.33 -17.72
C ARG A 317 -3.10 17.74 -17.14
N ASN A 318 -1.83 18.11 -17.05
CA ASN A 318 -1.36 19.39 -16.52
C ASN A 318 -1.78 19.70 -15.07
N HIS A 319 -2.04 18.67 -14.26
CA HIS A 319 -2.41 18.82 -12.85
C HIS A 319 -1.24 18.46 -11.94
N ALA A 320 -0.51 19.46 -11.47
CA ALA A 320 0.69 19.28 -10.67
C ALA A 320 0.48 18.42 -9.39
N PRO A 321 -0.63 18.55 -8.62
CA PRO A 321 -0.85 17.73 -7.44
C PRO A 321 -0.96 16.22 -7.72
N ASP A 322 -1.50 15.82 -8.88
CA ASP A 322 -1.59 14.41 -9.27
C ASP A 322 -0.20 13.83 -9.58
N LEU A 323 0.65 14.64 -10.21
CA LEU A 323 2.02 14.23 -10.51
C LEU A 323 2.90 14.21 -9.24
N ASP A 324 2.69 15.15 -8.30
CA ASP A 324 3.31 15.10 -6.97
C ASP A 324 2.89 13.84 -6.21
N ARG A 325 1.60 13.40 -6.34
CA ARG A 325 1.11 12.14 -5.79
C ARG A 325 1.82 10.93 -6.41
N LEU A 326 1.95 10.88 -7.73
CA LEU A 326 2.69 9.81 -8.41
C LEU A 326 4.13 9.73 -7.89
N ALA A 327 4.82 10.87 -7.77
CA ALA A 327 6.19 10.92 -7.26
C ALA A 327 6.30 10.38 -5.83
N ARG A 328 5.34 10.72 -4.93
CA ARG A 328 5.30 10.14 -3.58
C ARG A 328 5.03 8.64 -3.58
N ILE A 329 4.14 8.16 -4.45
CA ILE A 329 3.82 6.73 -4.57
C ILE A 329 5.05 5.94 -5.01
N VAL A 330 5.69 6.33 -6.10
CA VAL A 330 6.84 5.57 -6.64
C VAL A 330 8.10 5.72 -5.79
N SER A 331 8.26 6.82 -5.05
CA SER A 331 9.38 7.00 -4.12
C SER A 331 9.17 6.32 -2.75
N GLY A 332 8.00 5.68 -2.52
CA GLY A 332 7.68 5.08 -1.22
C GLY A 332 7.35 6.10 -0.12
N ASN A 333 7.06 7.35 -0.49
CA ASN A 333 6.71 8.44 0.44
C ASN A 333 5.22 8.79 0.43
N ALA A 334 4.38 7.90 -0.08
CA ALA A 334 2.94 8.11 -0.12
C ALA A 334 2.34 8.25 1.28
N VAL A 335 1.31 9.09 1.41
CA VAL A 335 0.57 9.31 2.66
C VAL A 335 -0.78 8.61 2.59
N GLY A 336 -1.01 7.70 3.53
CA GLY A 336 -2.27 6.98 3.69
C GLY A 336 -3.12 7.59 4.80
N LEU A 337 -4.43 7.73 4.56
CA LEU A 337 -5.42 8.16 5.54
C LEU A 337 -6.40 7.03 5.83
N VAL A 338 -6.49 6.60 7.09
CA VAL A 338 -7.40 5.54 7.53
C VAL A 338 -8.44 6.10 8.49
N MET A 339 -9.71 5.87 8.18
CA MET A 339 -10.85 6.38 8.92
C MET A 339 -11.67 5.25 9.55
N SER A 340 -11.76 5.23 10.88
CA SER A 340 -12.53 4.21 11.60
C SER A 340 -14.04 4.41 11.47
N GLY A 341 -14.80 3.33 11.65
CA GLY A 341 -16.26 3.43 11.80
C GLY A 341 -16.67 4.08 13.13
N GLY A 342 -17.85 4.71 13.14
CA GLY A 342 -18.32 5.41 14.35
C GLY A 342 -19.77 5.89 14.30
N GLY A 343 -20.57 5.46 13.33
CA GLY A 343 -21.95 5.96 13.15
C GLY A 343 -21.96 7.48 12.96
N ALA A 344 -22.83 8.23 13.64
CA ALA A 344 -22.90 9.68 13.55
C ALA A 344 -21.60 10.39 13.96
N ARG A 345 -20.80 9.80 14.88
CA ARG A 345 -19.46 10.32 15.23
C ARG A 345 -18.54 10.42 14.01
N GLY A 346 -18.80 9.63 12.96
CA GLY A 346 -18.09 9.66 11.69
C GLY A 346 -18.04 11.04 11.02
N PHE A 347 -18.96 11.95 11.34
CA PHE A 347 -18.89 13.32 10.85
C PHE A 347 -17.63 14.08 11.30
N ALA A 348 -16.96 13.63 12.37
CA ALA A 348 -15.67 14.20 12.77
C ALA A 348 -14.60 14.05 11.69
N HIS A 349 -14.66 12.98 10.87
CA HIS A 349 -13.75 12.79 9.75
C HIS A 349 -13.80 13.94 8.73
N LEU A 350 -14.96 14.57 8.53
CA LEU A 350 -15.09 15.76 7.68
C LEU A 350 -14.29 16.94 8.24
N GLY A 351 -14.36 17.14 9.55
CA GLY A 351 -13.57 18.17 10.24
C GLY A 351 -12.07 17.89 10.18
N VAL A 352 -11.67 16.64 10.40
CA VAL A 352 -10.28 16.17 10.26
C VAL A 352 -9.78 16.41 8.84
N TYR A 353 -10.53 15.97 7.83
CA TYR A 353 -10.19 16.17 6.43
C TYR A 353 -9.98 17.65 6.09
N ARG A 354 -10.87 18.51 6.56
CA ARG A 354 -10.73 19.97 6.39
C ARG A 354 -9.43 20.48 7.00
N ALA A 355 -9.09 20.09 8.24
CA ALA A 355 -7.88 20.53 8.91
C ALA A 355 -6.59 20.03 8.20
N LEU A 356 -6.59 18.79 7.71
CA LEU A 356 -5.46 18.23 6.95
C LEU A 356 -5.23 18.98 5.63
N VAL A 357 -6.31 19.30 4.90
CA VAL A 357 -6.22 20.06 3.65
C VAL A 357 -5.74 21.48 3.90
N GLU A 358 -6.27 22.18 4.93
CA GLU A 358 -5.84 23.52 5.31
C GLU A 358 -4.37 23.56 5.78
N ALA A 359 -3.88 22.48 6.36
CA ALA A 359 -2.46 22.33 6.73
C ALA A 359 -1.56 21.91 5.56
N GLY A 360 -2.10 21.72 4.35
CA GLY A 360 -1.33 21.29 3.17
C GLY A 360 -0.78 19.88 3.24
N ILE A 361 -1.35 19.00 4.09
CA ILE A 361 -0.93 17.61 4.24
C ILE A 361 -1.48 16.79 3.06
N PRO A 362 -0.60 16.17 2.25
CA PRO A 362 -1.03 15.37 1.11
C PRO A 362 -1.71 14.08 1.58
N ILE A 363 -2.70 13.61 0.81
CA ILE A 363 -3.38 12.34 1.01
C ILE A 363 -3.36 11.60 -0.33
N ASP A 364 -2.71 10.41 -0.35
CA ASP A 364 -2.47 9.65 -1.59
C ASP A 364 -3.30 8.37 -1.64
N TYR A 365 -3.48 7.70 -0.51
CA TYR A 365 -4.31 6.51 -0.33
C TYR A 365 -5.32 6.76 0.78
N VAL A 366 -6.52 6.22 0.62
CA VAL A 366 -7.58 6.40 1.63
C VAL A 366 -8.27 5.08 1.89
N GLY A 367 -8.56 4.80 3.16
CA GLY A 367 -9.32 3.63 3.53
C GLY A 367 -10.21 3.86 4.75
N GLY A 368 -11.22 3.03 4.91
CA GLY A 368 -12.08 3.14 6.08
C GLY A 368 -13.13 2.05 6.20
N THR A 369 -13.86 2.14 7.31
CA THR A 369 -14.93 1.22 7.66
C THR A 369 -16.20 1.99 8.00
N SER A 370 -17.36 1.49 7.57
CA SER A 370 -18.67 2.04 7.92
C SER A 370 -18.76 3.54 7.53
N MET A 371 -19.15 4.44 8.44
CA MET A 371 -19.18 5.88 8.15
C MET A 371 -17.80 6.42 7.76
N GLY A 372 -16.72 5.87 8.32
CA GLY A 372 -15.36 6.21 7.89
C GLY A 372 -15.11 5.90 6.42
N ALA A 373 -15.65 4.78 5.89
CA ALA A 373 -15.55 4.46 4.46
C ALA A 373 -16.29 5.47 3.58
N VAL A 374 -17.45 5.95 4.03
CA VAL A 374 -18.25 6.95 3.29
C VAL A 374 -17.48 8.27 3.18
N ILE A 375 -16.91 8.75 4.28
CA ILE A 375 -16.13 10.00 4.23
C ILE A 375 -14.81 9.78 3.46
N ALA A 376 -14.14 8.64 3.65
CA ALA A 376 -12.93 8.28 2.92
C ALA A 376 -13.15 8.27 1.40
N SER A 377 -14.32 7.82 0.92
CA SER A 377 -14.63 7.83 -0.51
C SER A 377 -14.76 9.26 -1.08
N LEU A 378 -15.28 10.23 -0.31
CA LEU A 378 -15.30 11.64 -0.73
C LEU A 378 -13.89 12.22 -0.84
N VAL A 379 -12.99 11.86 0.09
CA VAL A 379 -11.57 12.22 0.01
C VAL A 379 -10.91 11.58 -1.21
N ALA A 380 -11.25 10.31 -1.50
CA ALA A 380 -10.73 9.59 -2.65
C ALA A 380 -11.22 10.16 -3.99
N LEU A 381 -12.45 10.64 -4.04
CA LEU A 381 -13.04 11.35 -5.18
C LEU A 381 -12.53 12.79 -5.33
N ASP A 382 -11.62 13.24 -4.45
CA ASP A 382 -11.03 14.58 -4.44
C ASP A 382 -12.06 15.70 -4.23
N ILE A 383 -13.17 15.38 -3.52
CA ILE A 383 -14.22 16.36 -3.21
C ILE A 383 -13.70 17.36 -2.17
N PRO A 384 -13.78 18.69 -2.44
CA PRO A 384 -13.35 19.70 -1.49
C PRO A 384 -14.08 19.57 -0.15
N PRO A 385 -13.40 19.76 1.02
CA PRO A 385 -14.00 19.56 2.35
C PRO A 385 -15.30 20.32 2.56
N ARG A 386 -15.41 21.56 2.06
CA ARG A 386 -16.64 22.36 2.15
C ARG A 386 -17.80 21.70 1.41
N ALA A 387 -17.58 21.29 0.16
CA ALA A 387 -18.61 20.64 -0.64
C ALA A 387 -19.05 19.30 -0.01
N ALA A 388 -18.11 18.54 0.57
CA ALA A 388 -18.41 17.31 1.31
C ALA A 388 -19.31 17.61 2.53
N ILE A 389 -18.97 18.61 3.37
CA ILE A 389 -19.75 19.00 4.55
C ILE A 389 -21.15 19.45 4.13
N ASP A 390 -21.26 20.31 3.11
CA ASP A 390 -22.56 20.84 2.65
C ASP A 390 -23.46 19.73 2.09
N SER A 391 -22.89 18.77 1.36
CA SER A 391 -23.60 17.59 0.87
C SER A 391 -24.15 16.73 2.01
N PHE A 392 -23.35 16.49 3.04
CA PHE A 392 -23.80 15.73 4.21
C PHE A 392 -24.85 16.47 5.04
N ARG A 393 -24.71 17.77 5.18
CA ARG A 393 -25.72 18.63 5.84
C ARG A 393 -27.08 18.48 5.15
N GLU A 394 -27.10 18.47 3.84
CA GLU A 394 -28.32 18.30 3.06
C GLU A 394 -28.93 16.89 3.23
N VAL A 395 -28.10 15.84 3.12
CA VAL A 395 -28.52 14.43 3.30
C VAL A 395 -29.14 14.20 4.67
N PHE A 396 -28.50 14.67 5.74
CA PHE A 396 -28.93 14.37 7.10
C PHE A 396 -30.02 15.32 7.64
N ARG A 397 -30.29 16.43 6.93
CA ARG A 397 -31.43 17.32 7.25
C ARG A 397 -32.79 16.63 7.12
N VAL A 398 -32.94 15.65 6.25
CA VAL A 398 -34.19 14.95 5.93
C VAL A 398 -34.38 13.62 6.67
N ARG A 399 -33.70 13.38 7.79
CA ARG A 399 -33.78 12.15 8.60
C ARG A 399 -33.66 10.87 7.75
N PRO A 400 -32.48 10.53 7.26
CA PRO A 400 -32.26 9.45 6.30
C PRO A 400 -32.57 8.05 6.84
N LEU A 401 -32.68 7.88 8.16
CA LEU A 401 -32.91 6.62 8.86
C LEU A 401 -34.34 6.43 9.36
N SER A 402 -35.33 7.01 8.71
CA SER A 402 -36.74 6.97 9.15
C SER A 402 -37.59 5.94 8.42
N ASP A 403 -36.99 5.09 7.55
CA ASP A 403 -37.66 4.04 6.78
C ASP A 403 -37.69 2.69 7.51
N PHE A 404 -38.41 2.65 8.65
CA PHE A 404 -38.58 1.44 9.45
C PHE A 404 -39.38 0.37 8.70
N ASN A 405 -38.94 -0.90 8.83
CA ASN A 405 -39.66 -2.04 8.31
C ASN A 405 -40.90 -2.34 9.19
N ALA A 406 -42.05 -2.49 8.55
CA ALA A 406 -43.29 -2.89 9.24
C ALA A 406 -43.17 -4.30 9.87
N PHE A 407 -42.41 -5.19 9.23
CA PHE A 407 -42.09 -6.52 9.72
C PHE A 407 -40.57 -6.69 9.72
N PRO A 408 -39.88 -6.46 10.83
CA PRO A 408 -38.41 -6.46 10.90
C PRO A 408 -37.81 -7.87 10.98
N LEU A 409 -38.09 -8.73 10.00
CA LEU A 409 -37.62 -10.11 9.96
C LEU A 409 -36.08 -10.20 9.77
N VAL A 410 -35.49 -9.26 9.06
CA VAL A 410 -34.05 -9.24 8.75
C VAL A 410 -33.38 -8.01 9.37
N SER A 411 -34.05 -6.86 9.31
CA SER A 411 -33.50 -5.58 9.76
C SER A 411 -34.59 -4.62 10.23
N LEU A 412 -34.24 -3.72 11.13
CA LEU A 412 -35.13 -2.68 11.64
C LEU A 412 -35.44 -1.60 10.59
N ILE A 413 -34.47 -1.26 9.75
CA ILE A 413 -34.54 -0.20 8.73
C ILE A 413 -34.35 -0.83 7.35
N SER A 414 -35.10 -0.37 6.35
CA SER A 414 -34.95 -0.86 4.97
C SER A 414 -33.67 -0.33 4.30
N GLY A 415 -33.20 0.86 4.71
CA GLY A 415 -32.02 1.53 4.19
C GLY A 415 -32.18 2.15 2.81
N LYS A 416 -33.32 1.98 2.15
CA LYS A 416 -33.59 2.50 0.80
C LYS A 416 -33.54 4.03 0.73
N ARG A 417 -33.99 4.69 1.81
CA ARG A 417 -33.98 6.15 1.88
C ARG A 417 -32.56 6.69 1.97
N LEU A 418 -31.71 6.11 2.82
CA LEU A 418 -30.31 6.46 2.93
C LEU A 418 -29.58 6.24 1.59
N GLU A 419 -29.79 5.08 0.96
CA GLU A 419 -29.20 4.74 -0.33
C GLU A 419 -29.59 5.76 -1.41
N LYS A 420 -30.88 6.12 -1.51
CA LYS A 420 -31.36 7.15 -2.43
C LYS A 420 -30.74 8.52 -2.19
N LEU A 421 -30.64 8.95 -0.93
CA LEU A 421 -30.07 10.25 -0.57
C LEU A 421 -28.57 10.30 -0.86
N LEU A 422 -27.82 9.27 -0.48
CA LEU A 422 -26.40 9.16 -0.83
C LEU A 422 -26.22 9.12 -2.34
N GLY A 423 -26.99 8.31 -3.07
CA GLY A 423 -26.94 8.26 -4.53
C GLY A 423 -27.18 9.63 -5.16
N THR A 424 -28.16 10.38 -4.67
CA THR A 424 -28.41 11.76 -5.15
C THR A 424 -27.26 12.70 -4.84
N ALA A 425 -26.64 12.60 -3.63
CA ALA A 425 -25.51 13.42 -3.23
C ALA A 425 -24.28 13.14 -4.11
N TYR A 426 -23.95 11.86 -4.33
CA TYR A 426 -22.84 11.49 -5.20
C TYR A 426 -23.10 11.88 -6.66
N ALA A 427 -24.31 11.68 -7.19
CA ALA A 427 -24.66 12.12 -8.54
C ALA A 427 -24.45 13.63 -8.76
N ARG A 428 -24.74 14.46 -7.75
CA ARG A 428 -24.49 15.90 -7.80
C ARG A 428 -23.00 16.26 -7.75
N LEU A 429 -22.21 15.50 -7.00
CA LEU A 429 -20.78 15.77 -6.79
C LEU A 429 -19.91 15.28 -7.97
N ILE A 430 -20.24 14.14 -8.55
CA ILE A 430 -19.41 13.45 -9.56
C ILE A 430 -20.16 13.07 -10.84
N GLY A 431 -21.43 13.43 -10.96
CA GLY A 431 -22.29 13.17 -12.13
C GLY A 431 -22.94 11.80 -12.06
N GLU A 432 -22.28 10.75 -12.53
CA GLU A 432 -22.83 9.40 -12.65
C GLU A 432 -22.32 8.44 -11.56
N SER A 433 -22.87 7.23 -11.52
CA SER A 433 -22.33 6.16 -10.67
C SER A 433 -20.91 5.79 -11.08
N ARG A 434 -20.06 5.52 -10.09
CA ARG A 434 -18.65 5.15 -10.26
C ARG A 434 -18.37 3.85 -9.52
N ASP A 435 -17.31 3.18 -9.94
CA ASP A 435 -16.74 2.06 -9.22
C ASP A 435 -15.69 2.56 -8.18
N VAL A 436 -15.33 1.71 -7.23
CA VAL A 436 -14.32 2.00 -6.21
C VAL A 436 -12.98 2.37 -6.84
N GLU A 437 -12.60 1.66 -7.90
CA GLU A 437 -11.38 1.88 -8.68
C GLU A 437 -11.41 3.14 -9.57
N ASP A 438 -12.56 3.77 -9.74
CA ASP A 438 -12.73 5.03 -10.47
C ASP A 438 -12.48 6.27 -9.60
N CYS A 439 -12.02 6.12 -8.35
CA CYS A 439 -11.65 7.24 -7.51
C CYS A 439 -10.30 7.84 -7.93
N TRP A 440 -10.14 9.18 -7.85
CA TRP A 440 -8.88 9.86 -8.14
C TRP A 440 -7.71 9.35 -7.30
N LYS A 441 -7.97 9.05 -6.01
CA LYS A 441 -7.01 8.43 -5.10
C LYS A 441 -7.42 6.98 -4.87
N ASN A 442 -6.45 6.09 -4.73
CA ASN A 442 -6.74 4.70 -4.42
C ASN A 442 -7.50 4.59 -3.10
N PHE A 443 -8.63 3.92 -3.17
CA PHE A 443 -9.58 3.78 -2.07
C PHE A 443 -9.87 2.31 -1.77
N TYR A 444 -10.04 2.01 -0.49
CA TYR A 444 -10.62 0.74 -0.06
C TYR A 444 -11.60 0.93 1.08
N CYS A 445 -12.57 0.03 1.17
CA CYS A 445 -13.43 -0.07 2.34
C CYS A 445 -13.52 -1.51 2.83
N ILE A 446 -13.91 -1.65 4.11
CA ILE A 446 -14.05 -2.96 4.74
C ILE A 446 -15.52 -3.32 4.85
N ALA A 447 -15.84 -4.55 4.50
CA ALA A 447 -17.08 -5.23 4.84
C ALA A 447 -16.76 -6.54 5.56
N SER A 448 -17.78 -7.17 6.13
CA SER A 448 -17.69 -8.48 6.76
C SER A 448 -18.56 -9.47 6.00
N SER A 449 -18.00 -10.60 5.57
CA SER A 449 -18.78 -11.67 4.97
C SER A 449 -19.51 -12.45 6.07
N TYR A 450 -20.82 -12.35 6.09
CA TYR A 450 -21.66 -13.16 6.97
C TYR A 450 -21.67 -14.63 6.52
N SER A 451 -21.56 -14.86 5.19
CA SER A 451 -21.58 -16.21 4.61
C SER A 451 -20.36 -17.04 4.98
N TYR A 452 -19.17 -16.41 5.11
CA TYR A 452 -17.89 -17.10 5.32
C TYR A 452 -17.16 -16.69 6.59
N ALA A 453 -17.77 -15.84 7.44
CA ALA A 453 -17.20 -15.39 8.72
C ALA A 453 -15.77 -14.80 8.56
N ARG A 454 -15.55 -13.95 7.55
CA ARG A 454 -14.25 -13.32 7.27
C ARG A 454 -14.37 -11.83 6.95
N GLU A 455 -13.25 -11.14 7.12
CA GLU A 455 -13.06 -9.79 6.62
C GLU A 455 -13.05 -9.78 5.08
N VAL A 456 -13.65 -8.76 4.48
CA VAL A 456 -13.64 -8.51 3.04
C VAL A 456 -13.10 -7.10 2.80
N VAL A 457 -11.90 -7.02 2.24
CA VAL A 457 -11.32 -5.77 1.79
C VAL A 457 -11.77 -5.51 0.36
N ILE A 458 -12.41 -4.37 0.15
CA ILE A 458 -13.04 -4.01 -1.11
C ILE A 458 -12.23 -2.91 -1.78
N HIS A 459 -11.58 -3.25 -2.89
CA HIS A 459 -10.82 -2.33 -3.75
C HIS A 459 -11.49 -2.07 -5.10
N ARG A 460 -12.54 -2.80 -5.42
CA ARG A 460 -13.21 -2.77 -6.73
C ARG A 460 -14.72 -2.97 -6.60
N GLY A 461 -15.43 -2.50 -7.62
CA GLY A 461 -16.86 -2.70 -7.79
C GLY A 461 -17.71 -1.46 -7.52
N PRO A 462 -19.04 -1.53 -7.69
CA PRO A 462 -19.93 -0.37 -7.63
C PRO A 462 -19.85 0.39 -6.30
N LEU A 463 -19.32 1.62 -6.31
CA LEU A 463 -18.96 2.40 -5.12
C LEU A 463 -20.09 2.47 -4.09
N LEU A 464 -21.29 2.92 -4.51
CA LEU A 464 -22.43 3.08 -3.59
C LEU A 464 -22.87 1.74 -2.97
N LYS A 465 -22.83 0.65 -3.76
CA LYS A 465 -23.17 -0.68 -3.27
C LYS A 465 -22.14 -1.16 -2.24
N MET A 466 -20.85 -0.91 -2.47
CA MET A 466 -19.78 -1.31 -1.56
C MET A 466 -19.79 -0.48 -0.28
N LEU A 467 -20.05 0.82 -0.37
CA LEU A 467 -20.27 1.67 0.79
C LEU A 467 -21.49 1.22 1.60
N ARG A 468 -22.57 0.84 0.91
CA ARG A 468 -23.77 0.29 1.56
C ARG A 468 -23.46 -1.01 2.31
N ALA A 469 -22.62 -1.89 1.74
CA ALA A 469 -22.17 -3.11 2.42
C ALA A 469 -21.40 -2.78 3.70
N SER A 470 -20.44 -1.84 3.62
CA SER A 470 -19.64 -1.37 4.76
C SER A 470 -20.47 -0.70 5.87
N LEU A 471 -21.65 -0.15 5.56
CA LEU A 471 -22.60 0.47 6.50
C LEU A 471 -23.65 -0.48 7.07
N SER A 472 -23.73 -1.74 6.59
CA SER A 472 -24.84 -2.65 6.88
C SER A 472 -24.70 -3.29 8.26
N ILE A 473 -24.95 -2.52 9.32
CA ILE A 473 -24.94 -3.02 10.70
C ILE A 473 -26.01 -4.12 10.85
N PRO A 474 -25.63 -5.36 11.25
CA PRO A 474 -26.57 -6.48 11.37
C PRO A 474 -27.74 -6.16 12.30
N GLY A 475 -28.94 -6.56 11.87
CA GLY A 475 -30.18 -6.29 12.57
C GLY A 475 -30.70 -4.85 12.41
N PHE A 476 -29.81 -3.88 12.11
CA PHE A 476 -30.20 -2.50 11.87
C PHE A 476 -30.48 -2.26 10.38
N PHE A 477 -29.57 -2.68 9.50
CA PHE A 477 -29.73 -2.64 8.06
C PHE A 477 -29.70 -4.05 7.45
N PRO A 478 -30.36 -4.28 6.31
CA PRO A 478 -30.26 -5.56 5.61
C PRO A 478 -28.86 -5.76 5.03
N PRO A 479 -28.37 -7.01 4.95
CA PRO A 479 -27.10 -7.33 4.31
C PRO A 479 -27.15 -7.00 2.81
N VAL A 480 -25.97 -6.76 2.22
CA VAL A 480 -25.81 -6.52 0.78
C VAL A 480 -25.28 -7.80 0.13
N PHE A 481 -26.00 -8.31 -0.86
CA PHE A 481 -25.57 -9.48 -1.63
C PHE A 481 -24.62 -9.05 -2.75
N HIS A 482 -23.42 -9.62 -2.75
CA HIS A 482 -22.40 -9.36 -3.78
C HIS A 482 -21.54 -10.61 -3.99
N ALA A 483 -21.31 -10.98 -5.26
CA ALA A 483 -20.48 -12.14 -5.66
C ALA A 483 -20.81 -13.44 -4.90
N GLY A 484 -22.10 -13.70 -4.62
CA GLY A 484 -22.53 -14.89 -3.89
C GLY A 484 -22.39 -14.83 -2.37
N GLU A 485 -21.96 -13.69 -1.80
CA GLU A 485 -21.82 -13.47 -0.38
C GLU A 485 -22.84 -12.47 0.18
N ALA A 486 -23.24 -12.65 1.43
CA ALA A 486 -23.98 -11.69 2.21
C ALA A 486 -22.99 -10.81 3.00
N LEU A 487 -22.87 -9.55 2.60
CA LEU A 487 -21.96 -8.60 3.22
C LEU A 487 -22.70 -7.73 4.25
N VAL A 488 -22.04 -7.53 5.38
CA VAL A 488 -22.49 -6.69 6.49
C VAL A 488 -21.38 -5.73 6.93
N ASP A 489 -21.66 -4.86 7.89
CA ASP A 489 -20.73 -3.81 8.34
C ASP A 489 -19.33 -4.35 8.66
N GLY A 490 -18.32 -3.67 8.16
CA GLY A 490 -16.92 -4.03 8.34
C GLY A 490 -16.44 -3.95 9.78
N ALA A 491 -17.09 -3.14 10.61
CA ALA A 491 -16.73 -2.96 12.01
C ALA A 491 -16.79 -4.25 12.85
N ILE A 492 -17.41 -5.31 12.36
CA ILE A 492 -17.42 -6.63 13.01
C ILE A 492 -16.01 -7.21 13.07
N PHE A 493 -15.28 -7.20 11.96
CA PHE A 493 -13.94 -7.77 11.87
C PHE A 493 -12.83 -6.72 11.98
N ASN A 494 -12.99 -5.55 11.34
CA ASN A 494 -11.95 -4.54 11.27
C ASN A 494 -12.55 -3.12 11.22
N ASN A 495 -12.72 -2.52 12.38
CA ASN A 495 -13.25 -1.15 12.48
C ASN A 495 -12.23 -0.07 12.16
N PHE A 496 -10.93 -0.37 12.24
CA PHE A 496 -9.82 0.57 11.99
C PHE A 496 -8.74 -0.12 11.15
N PRO A 497 -8.92 -0.16 9.80
CA PRO A 497 -8.19 -1.04 8.91
C PRO A 497 -6.80 -0.50 8.52
N THR A 498 -5.96 -0.20 9.51
CA THR A 498 -4.58 0.29 9.32
C THR A 498 -3.65 -0.79 8.79
N ASP A 499 -3.94 -2.05 9.07
CA ASP A 499 -3.21 -3.21 8.58
C ASP A 499 -3.29 -3.35 7.05
N GLU A 500 -4.44 -3.00 6.45
CA GLU A 500 -4.55 -2.96 4.98
C GLU A 500 -3.72 -1.81 4.39
N MET A 501 -3.75 -0.63 5.00
CA MET A 501 -2.90 0.48 4.58
C MET A 501 -1.42 0.16 4.73
N ALA A 502 -1.03 -0.54 5.80
CA ALA A 502 0.33 -1.03 5.98
C ALA A 502 0.73 -2.06 4.90
N ARG A 503 -0.22 -2.92 4.46
CA ARG A 503 -0.01 -3.88 3.36
C ARG A 503 0.18 -3.20 2.01
N ILE A 504 -0.51 -2.08 1.77
CA ILE A 504 -0.31 -1.23 0.58
C ILE A 504 1.12 -0.67 0.57
N GLY A 505 1.70 -0.40 1.73
CA GLY A 505 3.08 0.05 1.86
C GLY A 505 3.25 1.55 1.68
N VAL A 506 2.40 2.33 2.33
CA VAL A 506 2.55 3.79 2.37
C VAL A 506 3.76 4.20 3.20
N GLY A 507 4.39 5.32 2.85
CA GLY A 507 5.53 5.86 3.58
C GLY A 507 5.16 6.46 4.93
N ARG A 508 3.93 6.97 5.05
CA ARG A 508 3.36 7.53 6.29
C ARG A 508 1.88 7.23 6.38
N MET A 509 1.40 6.99 7.59
CA MET A 509 0.00 6.68 7.86
C MET A 509 -0.61 7.64 8.87
N ILE A 510 -1.71 8.26 8.47
CA ILE A 510 -2.58 9.05 9.35
C ILE A 510 -3.78 8.18 9.69
N GLY A 511 -4.05 7.98 10.96
CA GLY A 511 -5.20 7.24 11.43
C GLY A 511 -6.17 8.11 12.21
N VAL A 512 -7.46 8.03 11.89
CA VAL A 512 -8.53 8.72 12.64
C VAL A 512 -9.36 7.69 13.38
N ASP A 513 -9.18 7.61 14.69
CA ASP A 513 -9.88 6.67 15.56
C ASP A 513 -11.00 7.36 16.34
N LEU A 514 -12.25 7.01 16.04
CA LEU A 514 -13.45 7.47 16.73
C LEU A 514 -13.95 6.47 17.77
N GLY A 515 -13.13 5.47 18.10
CA GLY A 515 -13.50 4.41 19.03
C GLY A 515 -13.86 4.93 20.42
N ASP A 516 -14.88 4.31 21.01
CA ASP A 516 -15.33 4.61 22.37
C ASP A 516 -14.52 3.76 23.37
N ASP A 517 -13.80 4.41 24.29
CA ASP A 517 -13.09 3.74 25.39
C ASP A 517 -14.02 3.45 26.59
N ASN A 518 -15.34 3.65 26.43
CA ASN A 518 -16.36 3.44 27.46
C ASN A 518 -16.64 1.94 27.80
N PHE A 519 -15.72 1.03 27.51
CA PHE A 519 -15.68 -0.28 28.12
C PHE A 519 -15.00 -0.15 29.48
N GLY A 520 -15.76 0.27 30.48
CA GLY A 520 -15.27 0.37 31.85
C GLY A 520 -15.76 -0.79 32.72
N PRO A 521 -15.13 -1.02 33.88
CA PRO A 521 -15.58 -2.04 34.81
C PRO A 521 -17.04 -1.82 35.20
N VAL A 522 -17.79 -2.89 35.34
CA VAL A 522 -19.15 -2.90 35.88
C VAL A 522 -19.05 -2.67 37.39
N VAL A 523 -19.94 -1.86 37.94
CA VAL A 523 -20.00 -1.63 39.39
C VAL A 523 -20.84 -2.74 40.01
N GLY A 524 -20.23 -3.61 40.79
CA GLY A 524 -20.87 -4.72 41.50
C GLY A 524 -20.62 -6.09 40.86
N ASP A 525 -20.60 -7.14 41.70
CA ASP A 525 -20.34 -8.52 41.31
C ASP A 525 -21.62 -9.29 40.97
N GLU A 526 -22.80 -8.74 41.26
CA GLU A 526 -24.07 -9.39 40.97
C GLU A 526 -24.90 -8.62 39.93
N PHE A 527 -25.58 -9.34 39.06
CA PHE A 527 -26.50 -8.77 38.08
C PHE A 527 -27.74 -8.22 38.77
N PRO A 528 -28.14 -6.97 38.51
CA PRO A 528 -29.30 -6.34 39.18
C PRO A 528 -30.61 -7.08 38.91
N GLY A 529 -31.43 -7.28 39.92
CA GLY A 529 -32.75 -7.89 39.78
C GLY A 529 -33.70 -7.07 38.88
N ALA A 530 -34.73 -7.72 38.33
CA ALA A 530 -35.68 -7.13 37.36
C ALA A 530 -36.31 -5.81 37.85
N TRP A 531 -36.61 -5.69 39.14
CA TRP A 531 -37.17 -4.48 39.74
C TRP A 531 -36.19 -3.29 39.79
N ALA A 532 -34.91 -3.58 40.01
CA ALA A 532 -33.85 -2.58 39.98
C ALA A 532 -33.66 -2.02 38.56
N LEU A 533 -33.71 -2.92 37.56
CA LEU A 533 -33.63 -2.56 36.14
C LEU A 533 -34.84 -1.73 35.69
N LEU A 534 -36.06 -2.11 36.09
CA LEU A 534 -37.27 -1.38 35.76
C LEU A 534 -37.27 0.01 36.39
N ARG A 535 -36.84 0.10 37.67
CA ARG A 535 -36.68 1.37 38.37
C ARG A 535 -35.65 2.27 37.69
N HIS A 536 -34.51 1.71 37.30
CA HIS A 536 -33.47 2.43 36.57
C HIS A 536 -33.97 2.92 35.18
N TRP A 537 -34.74 2.11 34.47
CA TRP A 537 -35.35 2.46 33.19
C TRP A 537 -36.37 3.59 33.32
N LEU A 538 -37.25 3.56 34.33
CA LEU A 538 -38.25 4.60 34.64
C LEU A 538 -37.58 5.91 35.09
N LEU A 539 -36.56 5.84 35.96
CA LEU A 539 -35.89 7.02 36.52
C LEU A 539 -34.97 7.73 35.51
N ARG A 540 -34.60 7.06 34.42
CA ARG A 540 -33.78 7.62 33.32
C ARG A 540 -34.45 8.84 32.65
N TRP A 541 -35.77 8.96 32.74
CA TRP A 541 -36.55 10.05 32.14
C TRP A 541 -36.66 11.27 33.07
N LEU A 542 -36.20 11.19 34.32
CA LEU A 542 -36.28 12.28 35.30
C LEU A 542 -34.97 13.09 35.27
N PRO A 543 -35.02 14.42 35.01
CA PRO A 543 -33.84 15.26 35.01
C PRO A 543 -33.23 15.33 36.42
N GLY A 544 -31.91 15.13 36.53
CA GLY A 544 -31.13 15.33 37.77
C GLY A 544 -30.73 14.08 38.56
N ARG A 545 -31.19 12.88 38.24
CA ARG A 545 -30.78 11.63 38.91
C ARG A 545 -29.97 10.75 37.95
N ARG A 546 -28.65 10.74 38.11
CA ARG A 546 -27.76 9.72 37.52
C ARG A 546 -27.59 8.62 38.58
N ASP A 547 -28.45 7.60 38.54
CA ASP A 547 -28.20 6.37 39.28
C ASP A 547 -26.92 5.73 38.72
N GLY A 548 -25.97 5.38 39.61
CA GLY A 548 -24.65 4.83 39.23
C GLY A 548 -24.68 3.43 38.61
N LEU A 549 -25.85 2.89 38.28
CA LEU A 549 -26.04 1.56 37.71
C LEU A 549 -25.65 1.59 36.20
N ARG A 550 -24.47 1.09 35.87
CA ARG A 550 -24.00 0.91 34.47
C ARG A 550 -24.35 -0.51 33.99
N VAL A 551 -25.63 -0.74 33.71
CA VAL A 551 -26.07 -2.03 33.14
C VAL A 551 -26.15 -1.90 31.60
N PRO A 552 -25.53 -2.78 30.81
CA PRO A 552 -25.70 -2.78 29.39
C PRO A 552 -27.13 -3.20 29.03
N LEU A 553 -27.88 -2.32 28.38
CA LEU A 553 -29.22 -2.62 27.85
C LEU A 553 -29.13 -3.61 26.67
N LEU A 554 -30.16 -4.43 26.48
CA LEU A 554 -30.23 -5.45 25.43
C LEU A 554 -29.84 -4.91 24.04
N GLY A 555 -30.40 -3.77 23.62
CA GLY A 555 -30.05 -3.13 22.35
C GLY A 555 -28.57 -2.74 22.28
N GLY A 556 -28.00 -2.24 23.39
CA GLY A 556 -26.56 -1.94 23.48
C GLY A 556 -25.67 -3.19 23.42
N MET A 557 -26.11 -4.28 24.05
CA MET A 557 -25.40 -5.57 23.99
C MET A 557 -25.43 -6.16 22.58
N LEU A 558 -26.60 -6.21 21.96
CA LEU A 558 -26.74 -6.71 20.58
C LEU A 558 -25.94 -5.90 19.58
N PHE A 559 -25.81 -4.59 19.78
CA PHE A 559 -25.02 -3.71 18.93
C PHE A 559 -23.51 -3.85 19.17
N ARG A 560 -23.09 -4.00 20.43
CA ARG A 560 -21.66 -4.02 20.81
C ARG A 560 -21.02 -5.41 20.70
N ALA A 561 -21.77 -6.49 20.95
CA ALA A 561 -21.23 -7.85 20.94
C ALA A 561 -20.52 -8.22 19.62
N PRO A 562 -21.06 -7.94 18.43
CA PRO A 562 -20.36 -8.19 17.18
C PRO A 562 -19.04 -7.40 17.03
N MET A 563 -18.91 -6.26 17.70
CA MET A 563 -17.75 -5.37 17.59
C MET A 563 -16.63 -5.67 18.59
N LEU A 564 -16.81 -6.61 19.53
CA LEU A 564 -15.81 -6.93 20.55
C LEU A 564 -14.49 -7.42 19.95
N TYR A 565 -14.57 -8.24 18.92
CA TYR A 565 -13.39 -8.76 18.21
C TYR A 565 -12.60 -7.62 17.57
N SER A 566 -13.25 -6.77 16.80
CA SER A 566 -12.64 -5.62 16.16
C SER A 566 -12.01 -4.66 17.18
N LYS A 567 -12.66 -4.46 18.33
CA LYS A 567 -12.14 -3.61 19.42
C LYS A 567 -10.84 -4.15 20.02
N SER A 568 -10.71 -5.46 20.17
CA SER A 568 -9.46 -6.07 20.65
C SER A 568 -8.29 -5.85 19.68
N ARG A 569 -8.59 -5.84 18.37
CA ARG A 569 -7.62 -5.60 17.30
C ARG A 569 -7.21 -4.12 17.20
N GLN A 570 -8.12 -3.20 17.52
CA GLN A 570 -7.94 -1.75 17.34
C GLN A 570 -6.72 -1.17 18.07
N LYS A 571 -6.34 -1.71 19.23
CA LYS A 571 -5.13 -1.28 19.95
C LYS A 571 -3.87 -1.53 19.12
N ARG A 572 -3.72 -2.71 18.52
CA ARG A 572 -2.60 -3.05 17.65
C ARG A 572 -2.61 -2.22 16.35
N SER A 573 -3.81 -1.95 15.83
CA SER A 573 -3.99 -1.11 14.65
C SER A 573 -3.52 0.33 14.88
N ALA A 574 -3.60 0.86 16.09
CA ALA A 574 -3.12 2.20 16.43
C ALA A 574 -1.59 2.29 16.54
N GLU A 575 -0.89 1.19 16.82
CA GLU A 575 0.57 1.16 17.00
C GLU A 575 1.36 1.36 15.69
N VAL A 576 0.73 1.09 14.55
CA VAL A 576 1.36 1.23 13.21
C VAL A 576 1.09 2.57 12.54
N VAL A 577 0.43 3.50 13.24
CA VAL A 577 0.03 4.81 12.72
C VAL A 577 1.06 5.87 13.12
N ASP A 578 1.56 6.64 12.13
CA ASP A 578 2.52 7.72 12.40
C ASP A 578 1.85 8.95 13.06
N LEU A 579 0.62 9.27 12.66
CA LEU A 579 -0.20 10.33 13.27
C LEU A 579 -1.57 9.80 13.62
N LEU A 580 -1.82 9.54 14.89
CA LEU A 580 -3.12 9.13 15.40
C LEU A 580 -3.94 10.34 15.84
N ILE A 581 -5.09 10.55 15.21
CA ILE A 581 -6.05 11.61 15.52
C ILE A 581 -7.24 10.98 16.23
N LYS A 582 -7.48 11.40 17.49
CA LYS A 582 -8.53 10.83 18.36
C LYS A 582 -9.37 11.93 19.02
N PRO A 583 -10.34 12.54 18.29
CA PRO A 583 -11.19 13.58 18.82
C PRO A 583 -12.03 13.09 20.00
N ASP A 584 -12.24 13.93 21.02
CA ASP A 584 -13.09 13.57 22.16
C ASP A 584 -14.58 13.69 21.81
N LEU A 585 -15.19 12.57 21.54
CA LEU A 585 -16.61 12.44 21.19
C LEU A 585 -17.43 11.70 22.24
N ARG A 586 -16.93 11.57 23.47
CA ARG A 586 -17.58 10.81 24.56
C ARG A 586 -18.98 11.32 24.90
N ALA A 587 -19.22 12.61 24.75
CA ALA A 587 -20.54 13.24 25.03
C ALA A 587 -21.58 12.99 23.92
N ILE A 588 -21.17 12.47 22.75
CA ILE A 588 -22.02 12.33 21.57
C ILE A 588 -22.33 10.84 21.32
N GLY A 589 -23.62 10.55 21.13
CA GLY A 589 -24.08 9.19 20.81
C GLY A 589 -23.76 8.77 19.37
N MET A 590 -23.55 7.48 19.12
CA MET A 590 -23.30 6.94 17.78
C MET A 590 -24.51 7.08 16.82
N LEU A 591 -25.70 7.38 17.35
CA LEU A 591 -26.93 7.60 16.58
C LEU A 591 -27.41 9.06 16.61
N ASP A 592 -26.58 9.97 17.09
CA ASP A 592 -26.93 11.39 17.18
C ASP A 592 -26.58 12.14 15.89
N TRP A 593 -27.39 11.89 14.87
CA TRP A 593 -27.24 12.48 13.54
C TRP A 593 -27.55 13.99 13.50
N SER A 594 -28.19 14.53 14.54
CA SER A 594 -28.53 15.96 14.63
C SER A 594 -27.33 16.82 15.02
N ALA A 595 -26.29 16.22 15.60
CA ALA A 595 -25.09 16.91 16.09
C ALA A 595 -24.00 17.10 15.00
N LEU A 596 -24.32 17.00 13.70
CA LEU A 596 -23.37 17.05 12.60
C LEU A 596 -22.38 18.23 12.72
N GLU A 597 -22.88 19.46 12.84
CA GLU A 597 -22.04 20.66 12.89
C GLU A 597 -21.07 20.64 14.09
N GLN A 598 -21.59 20.24 15.25
CA GLN A 598 -20.79 20.12 16.47
C GLN A 598 -19.68 19.08 16.31
N ILE A 599 -20.00 17.91 15.72
CA ILE A 599 -19.05 16.81 15.52
C ILE A 599 -17.95 17.20 14.53
N VAL A 600 -18.33 17.85 13.41
CA VAL A 600 -17.37 18.36 12.41
C VAL A 600 -16.42 19.36 13.06
N GLU A 601 -16.94 20.29 13.85
CA GLU A 601 -16.12 21.31 14.52
C GLU A 601 -15.17 20.70 15.55
N ILE A 602 -15.61 19.69 16.32
CA ILE A 602 -14.73 18.96 17.27
C ILE A 602 -13.58 18.30 16.51
N GLY A 603 -13.87 17.58 15.42
CA GLY A 603 -12.86 16.94 14.59
C GLY A 603 -11.86 17.95 14.02
N TYR A 604 -12.35 19.08 13.52
CA TYR A 604 -11.53 20.15 12.99
C TYR A 604 -10.59 20.77 14.03
N ARG A 605 -11.13 21.22 15.16
CA ARG A 605 -10.34 21.87 16.23
C ARG A 605 -9.29 20.92 16.79
N HIS A 606 -9.69 19.70 17.12
CA HIS A 606 -8.76 18.70 17.66
C HIS A 606 -7.57 18.48 16.73
N THR A 607 -7.84 18.29 15.44
CA THR A 607 -6.78 18.04 14.44
C THR A 607 -5.90 19.26 14.26
N ARG A 608 -6.48 20.45 14.12
CA ARG A 608 -5.72 21.69 13.98
C ARG A 608 -4.81 21.93 15.17
N ASP A 609 -5.33 21.77 16.39
CA ASP A 609 -4.60 22.01 17.63
C ASP A 609 -3.48 20.97 17.82
N GLN A 610 -3.72 19.70 17.44
CA GLN A 610 -2.72 18.65 17.43
C GLN A 610 -1.60 18.95 16.43
N LEU A 611 -1.92 19.35 15.21
CA LEU A 611 -0.93 19.72 14.18
C LEU A 611 -0.12 20.97 14.54
N GLN A 612 -0.70 21.89 15.32
CA GLN A 612 0.01 23.07 15.82
C GLN A 612 0.92 22.74 17.02
N ALA A 613 0.52 21.76 17.86
CA ALA A 613 1.32 21.33 19.01
C ALA A 613 2.53 20.49 18.61
N ASP A 614 2.40 19.68 17.56
CA ASP A 614 3.50 18.91 16.96
C ASP A 614 4.46 19.85 16.22
N LYS A 615 5.31 20.56 16.99
CA LYS A 615 6.36 21.45 16.49
C LYS A 615 7.48 20.73 15.74
N GLU A 616 7.47 19.41 15.68
CA GLU A 616 8.36 18.67 14.82
C GLU A 616 7.88 18.72 13.37
N PRO A 617 8.75 19.10 12.41
CA PRO A 617 8.41 19.15 10.99
C PRO A 617 8.22 17.74 10.39
N GLY A 618 7.79 16.77 11.18
CA GLY A 618 7.63 15.36 10.80
C GLY A 618 6.65 15.11 9.65
N PHE A 619 5.67 15.99 9.44
CA PHE A 619 4.72 15.93 8.31
C PHE A 619 5.03 16.92 7.17
N SER A 620 6.07 17.75 7.30
CA SER A 620 6.55 18.56 6.17
C SER A 620 7.19 17.65 5.11
N PRO A 621 6.93 17.87 3.80
CA PRO A 621 7.47 17.05 2.70
C PRO A 621 9.00 16.99 2.63
N ALA A 622 9.71 17.79 3.44
CA ALA A 622 11.16 17.98 3.39
C ALA A 622 11.97 17.27 4.50
N ALA A 623 11.37 16.56 5.45
CA ALA A 623 12.03 16.24 6.71
C ALA A 623 12.29 14.75 7.01
N ARG A 624 12.72 13.94 6.06
CA ARG A 624 13.60 12.78 6.33
C ARG A 624 14.63 12.65 5.22
N ARG A 625 15.81 13.23 5.41
CA ARG A 625 17.04 12.63 4.88
C ARG A 625 17.21 11.35 5.70
N LEU A 626 16.98 10.20 5.07
CA LEU A 626 17.30 8.89 5.65
C LEU A 626 18.81 8.82 5.89
N PRO A 627 19.23 8.18 7.00
CA PRO A 627 20.64 7.97 7.30
C PRO A 627 21.32 7.10 6.25
#